data_4a257a423e17c9c7b70d4ac0a7af7665
#
_entry.id   4a257a423e17c9c7b70d4ac0a7af7665
#
_cell.length_a   1.000
_cell.length_b   1.000
_cell.length_c   1.000
_cell.angle_alpha   90.00
_cell.angle_beta   90.00
_cell.angle_gamma   90.00
#
_symmetry.space_group_name_H-M   'P 1'
#
loop_
_entity.id
_entity.type
_entity.pdbx_description
1 polymer ?
#
loop_
_entity_poly.entity_id
_entity_poly.type
_entity_poly.pdbx_seq_one_letter_code
_entity_poly.pdbx_strand_id
1 'polypeptide(L)'
;MNKLITYGAALSLIALGVSALQASPPERDKPADLTPSRETRPVTAFARIEIDGPYKVLVDAQGTAPAIEVSGPKRQLEQLETVVQGDTLHVRPLHRNHWVFSFGKQREGVIVKISTSGLQALSMNGSGDVELEHVDSKELKLISTGPGDLSVSGSATELTVKSSGSGEMRLHRMRATNVNLVMSGPGDVSAPAISGDLNAVLSGSGDLEAGDVRANKVNASLSGPGSVELRGSSREIRAEVSGSGDLEACGMQVENVTAMLNGPGGACLSGSIKKFDAEVHGSGDLEARGLQTQNTRVSLSGPGNMNLSGSSETLSADVSGSGDLDAKQLKVAKAITRSKGPGSVYLSKVSDSLDAEVRGSGDLQAEPECKEVKVSMSGPGGVQLRGWTGTLSASVNGPGSLDARDMLAKQAEVNVGGPGNATVNVQGKVAAQGQQLNSDKQRVVTIDRRGAHTE
;
A
#
# COMPACT_ATOMS: atom_id res chain seq x y z
N MET A 1 -13.12 6.56 80.85
CA MET A 1 -13.81 5.49 81.56
C MET A 1 -13.38 4.18 80.90
N ASN A 2 -12.43 3.52 81.50
CA ASN A 2 -12.47 2.17 82.14
C ASN A 2 -12.92 1.07 81.21
N LYS A 3 -12.22 -0.04 80.97
CA LYS A 3 -11.49 -0.92 81.93
C LYS A 3 -10.48 -1.80 81.16
N LEU A 4 -9.30 -1.95 81.78
CA LEU A 4 -8.38 -3.09 81.65
C LEU A 4 -9.09 -4.40 82.05
N ILE A 5 -8.74 -5.51 81.38
CA ILE A 5 -8.77 -6.85 82.01
C ILE A 5 -7.51 -7.59 81.55
N THR A 6 -6.64 -7.81 82.53
CA THR A 6 -5.46 -8.66 82.57
C THR A 6 -5.92 -10.09 82.91
N TYR A 7 -5.46 -11.13 82.18
CA TYR A 7 -5.30 -12.49 82.65
C TYR A 7 -4.01 -13.07 82.18
N GLY A 8 -3.27 -13.54 82.88
CA GLY A 8 -2.11 -14.07 83.33
C GLY A 8 -1.95 -15.58 83.01
N ALA A 9 -0.76 -15.89 82.72
CA ALA A 9 0.08 -17.06 82.97
C ALA A 9 -0.48 -18.48 82.83
N ALA A 10 0.19 -19.28 81.95
CA ALA A 10 0.73 -20.59 82.38
C ALA A 10 1.82 -21.03 81.40
N LEU A 11 3.06 -21.08 81.88
CA LEU A 11 4.17 -21.79 81.18
C LEU A 11 3.91 -23.31 81.25
N SER A 12 3.96 -23.96 80.11
CA SER A 12 4.20 -25.40 80.00
C SER A 12 5.34 -25.66 79.02
N LEU A 13 6.51 -25.94 79.55
CA LEU A 13 7.68 -26.45 78.80
C LEU A 13 7.34 -27.87 78.26
N ILE A 14 7.21 -27.99 76.94
CA ILE A 14 7.29 -29.29 76.24
C ILE A 14 8.55 -29.24 75.40
N ALA A 15 9.59 -29.94 75.84
CA ALA A 15 10.79 -30.20 75.06
C ALA A 15 10.43 -31.21 73.96
N LEU A 16 10.27 -30.77 72.73
CA LEU A 16 10.21 -31.60 71.52
C LEU A 16 11.55 -31.54 70.84
N GLY A 17 12.20 -32.71 70.75
CA GLY A 17 13.43 -32.92 70.04
C GLY A 17 13.35 -32.51 68.56
N VAL A 18 14.08 -31.52 68.16
CA VAL A 18 14.26 -31.12 66.78
C VAL A 18 15.29 -32.10 66.19
N SER A 19 14.82 -33.13 65.47
CA SER A 19 15.66 -33.87 64.53
C SER A 19 16.04 -32.94 63.39
N ALA A 20 17.26 -32.50 63.36
CA ALA A 20 17.81 -31.74 62.23
C ALA A 20 17.81 -32.67 60.99
N LEU A 21 16.80 -32.50 60.15
CA LEU A 21 16.91 -32.91 58.75
C LEU A 21 18.02 -32.02 58.15
N GLN A 22 19.19 -32.60 57.94
CA GLN A 22 20.22 -31.99 57.07
C GLN A 22 19.64 -31.99 55.66
N ALA A 23 19.05 -30.86 55.28
CA ALA A 23 18.80 -30.60 53.88
C ALA A 23 20.18 -30.55 53.20
N SER A 24 20.41 -31.48 52.30
CA SER A 24 21.56 -31.45 51.38
C SER A 24 21.57 -30.05 50.72
N PRO A 25 22.72 -29.36 50.67
CA PRO A 25 22.79 -28.09 49.95
C PRO A 25 22.35 -28.32 48.53
N PRO A 26 21.56 -27.39 47.93
CA PRO A 26 21.19 -27.50 46.51
C PRO A 26 22.47 -27.68 45.71
N GLU A 27 22.47 -28.71 44.90
CA GLU A 27 23.58 -29.02 43.98
C GLU A 27 23.89 -27.72 43.23
N ARG A 28 25.01 -27.09 43.55
CA ARG A 28 25.48 -25.90 42.82
C ARG A 28 25.62 -26.36 41.40
N ASP A 29 24.80 -25.76 40.51
CA ASP A 29 24.91 -25.91 39.07
C ASP A 29 26.41 -25.86 38.71
N LYS A 30 26.93 -26.94 38.17
CA LYS A 30 28.30 -26.99 37.63
C LYS A 30 28.45 -25.78 36.71
N PRO A 31 29.57 -25.02 36.78
CA PRO A 31 29.78 -23.92 35.85
C PRO A 31 29.48 -24.41 34.43
N ALA A 32 28.61 -23.71 33.72
CA ALA A 32 28.25 -24.11 32.36
C ALA A 32 29.53 -24.27 31.55
N ASP A 33 29.73 -25.42 30.96
CA ASP A 33 30.87 -25.67 30.09
C ASP A 33 30.78 -24.78 28.86
N LEU A 34 31.40 -23.61 28.91
CA LEU A 34 31.43 -22.58 27.88
C LEU A 34 32.58 -22.79 26.89
N THR A 35 33.26 -23.94 26.95
CA THR A 35 34.36 -24.27 26.02
C THR A 35 33.82 -24.20 24.59
N PRO A 36 34.44 -23.38 23.71
CA PRO A 36 34.07 -23.36 22.30
C PRO A 36 34.30 -24.74 21.68
N SER A 37 33.29 -25.28 21.03
CA SER A 37 33.38 -26.58 20.35
C SER A 37 32.89 -26.41 18.90
N ARG A 38 33.40 -27.28 18.03
CA ARG A 38 32.97 -27.37 16.63
C ARG A 38 32.76 -28.85 16.31
N GLU A 39 31.61 -29.14 15.71
CA GLU A 39 31.17 -30.49 15.39
C GLU A 39 30.62 -30.54 13.95
N THR A 40 31.04 -31.60 13.23
CA THR A 40 30.37 -31.92 11.95
C THR A 40 29.31 -32.98 12.22
N ARG A 41 28.10 -32.77 11.73
CA ARG A 41 26.98 -33.69 11.92
C ARG A 41 26.66 -34.43 10.63
N PRO A 42 26.47 -35.75 10.67
CA PRO A 42 26.07 -36.50 9.50
C PRO A 42 24.67 -36.06 9.03
N VAL A 43 24.49 -35.89 7.72
CA VAL A 43 23.23 -35.51 7.13
C VAL A 43 23.04 -36.21 5.80
N THR A 44 21.79 -36.60 5.52
CA THR A 44 21.36 -37.08 4.20
C THR A 44 20.93 -35.91 3.32
N ALA A 45 20.68 -36.11 2.04
CA ALA A 45 20.19 -35.09 1.15
C ALA A 45 18.81 -34.56 1.59
N PHE A 46 18.62 -33.28 1.45
CA PHE A 46 17.35 -32.57 1.76
C PHE A 46 17.17 -31.43 0.76
N ALA A 47 15.91 -31.04 0.54
CA ALA A 47 15.53 -29.92 -0.32
C ALA A 47 14.85 -28.77 0.46
N ARG A 48 14.58 -28.97 1.75
CA ARG A 48 13.92 -28.01 2.63
C ARG A 48 14.68 -27.85 3.93
N ILE A 49 14.62 -26.65 4.50
CA ILE A 49 15.21 -26.34 5.81
C ILE A 49 14.13 -25.68 6.68
N GLU A 50 13.99 -26.17 7.90
CA GLU A 50 13.15 -25.58 8.95
C GLU A 50 14.02 -25.24 10.15
N ILE A 51 13.98 -23.96 10.57
CA ILE A 51 14.82 -23.41 11.61
C ILE A 51 13.95 -22.87 12.73
N ASP A 52 14.08 -23.49 13.91
CA ASP A 52 13.46 -23.03 15.15
C ASP A 52 14.54 -22.68 16.16
N GLY A 53 14.39 -21.57 16.86
CA GLY A 53 15.32 -21.17 17.94
C GLY A 53 16.23 -20.00 17.58
N PRO A 54 17.12 -19.60 18.49
CA PRO A 54 17.92 -18.36 18.39
C PRO A 54 19.32 -18.62 17.79
N TYR A 55 19.40 -19.40 16.74
CA TYR A 55 20.67 -19.77 16.11
C TYR A 55 21.01 -18.83 14.96
N LYS A 56 22.30 -18.47 14.84
CA LYS A 56 22.78 -17.89 13.60
C LYS A 56 23.01 -19.03 12.58
N VAL A 57 22.28 -19.02 11.47
CA VAL A 57 22.36 -20.08 10.45
C VAL A 57 22.90 -19.51 9.15
N LEU A 58 23.97 -20.10 8.64
CA LEU A 58 24.60 -19.75 7.38
C LEU A 58 24.37 -20.91 6.41
N VAL A 59 23.63 -20.66 5.34
CA VAL A 59 23.31 -21.68 4.33
C VAL A 59 23.97 -21.31 3.00
N ASP A 60 24.81 -22.22 2.49
CA ASP A 60 25.37 -22.16 1.14
C ASP A 60 24.62 -23.16 0.24
N ALA A 61 23.85 -22.63 -0.72
CA ALA A 61 23.02 -23.45 -1.61
C ALA A 61 23.75 -23.95 -2.87
N GLN A 62 25.06 -23.72 -3.00
CA GLN A 62 25.91 -24.25 -4.09
C GLN A 62 26.82 -25.43 -3.65
N GLY A 63 26.60 -25.96 -2.46
CA GLY A 63 27.38 -27.09 -1.97
C GLY A 63 27.26 -28.33 -2.85
N THR A 64 28.36 -28.99 -3.11
CA THR A 64 28.39 -30.22 -3.92
C THR A 64 27.85 -31.45 -3.19
N ALA A 65 27.84 -31.41 -1.85
CA ALA A 65 27.31 -32.44 -0.97
C ALA A 65 26.66 -31.80 0.28
N PRO A 66 25.60 -32.42 0.82
CA PRO A 66 24.99 -31.93 2.05
C PRO A 66 25.96 -32.08 3.23
N ALA A 67 26.17 -31.00 3.96
CA ALA A 67 27.03 -30.97 5.13
C ALA A 67 26.49 -30.00 6.19
N ILE A 68 26.66 -30.35 7.45
CA ILE A 68 26.32 -29.49 8.59
C ILE A 68 27.50 -29.39 9.53
N GLU A 69 27.92 -28.18 9.83
CA GLU A 69 28.90 -27.85 10.84
C GLU A 69 28.23 -26.97 11.91
N VAL A 70 28.35 -27.34 13.16
CA VAL A 70 27.82 -26.52 14.28
C VAL A 70 29.00 -26.09 15.16
N SER A 71 28.97 -24.83 15.59
CA SER A 71 29.98 -24.24 16.45
C SER A 71 29.36 -23.37 17.53
N GLY A 72 29.95 -23.40 18.74
CA GLY A 72 29.49 -22.67 19.90
C GLY A 72 29.84 -23.32 21.21
N PRO A 73 29.31 -22.85 22.35
CA PRO A 73 29.49 -23.48 23.64
C PRO A 73 28.99 -24.92 23.66
N LYS A 74 29.80 -25.87 24.10
CA LYS A 74 29.52 -27.31 24.06
C LYS A 74 28.14 -27.66 24.62
N ARG A 75 27.79 -27.12 25.80
CA ARG A 75 26.45 -27.32 26.41
C ARG A 75 25.29 -26.89 25.52
N GLN A 76 25.46 -25.82 24.71
CA GLN A 76 24.43 -25.36 23.79
C GLN A 76 24.33 -26.25 22.55
N LEU A 77 25.48 -26.81 22.09
CA LEU A 77 25.52 -27.77 20.98
C LEU A 77 24.81 -29.07 21.34
N GLU A 78 24.90 -29.52 22.60
CA GLU A 78 24.20 -30.70 23.13
C GLU A 78 22.67 -30.51 23.17
N GLN A 79 22.22 -29.27 23.19
CA GLN A 79 20.76 -28.90 23.18
C GLN A 79 20.24 -28.61 21.78
N LEU A 80 21.08 -28.62 20.76
CA LEU A 80 20.71 -28.41 19.38
C LEU A 80 20.48 -29.74 18.67
N GLU A 81 19.30 -29.95 18.14
CA GLU A 81 18.97 -31.05 17.25
C GLU A 81 19.11 -30.63 15.78
N THR A 82 19.79 -31.42 14.98
CA THR A 82 19.84 -31.30 13.53
C THR A 82 19.49 -32.66 12.93
N VAL A 83 18.30 -32.79 12.38
CA VAL A 83 17.79 -34.07 11.87
C VAL A 83 17.08 -33.89 10.54
N VAL A 84 17.30 -34.80 9.59
CA VAL A 84 16.55 -34.85 8.35
C VAL A 84 15.39 -35.82 8.52
N GLN A 85 14.16 -35.28 8.29
CA GLN A 85 12.95 -36.05 8.28
C GLN A 85 12.26 -35.92 6.89
N GLY A 86 12.26 -37.03 6.16
CA GLY A 86 11.87 -36.98 4.74
C GLY A 86 12.89 -36.19 3.91
N ASP A 87 12.48 -35.08 3.32
CA ASP A 87 13.31 -34.16 2.55
C ASP A 87 13.59 -32.82 3.27
N THR A 88 13.26 -32.75 4.57
CA THR A 88 13.39 -31.53 5.37
C THR A 88 14.44 -31.68 6.47
N LEU A 89 15.41 -30.78 6.48
CA LEU A 89 16.34 -30.61 7.57
C LEU A 89 15.69 -29.73 8.66
N HIS A 90 15.57 -30.26 9.86
CA HIS A 90 15.12 -29.52 11.05
C HIS A 90 16.35 -29.12 11.89
N VAL A 91 16.44 -27.83 12.18
CA VAL A 91 17.41 -27.20 13.09
C VAL A 91 16.62 -26.61 14.25
N ARG A 92 16.60 -27.30 15.39
CA ARG A 92 15.71 -26.92 16.50
C ARG A 92 16.28 -27.27 17.88
N PRO A 93 15.76 -26.68 18.96
CA PRO A 93 16.11 -27.10 20.32
C PRO A 93 15.62 -28.53 20.59
N LEU A 94 16.47 -29.33 21.24
CA LEU A 94 16.15 -30.73 21.61
C LEU A 94 14.96 -30.80 22.59
N HIS A 95 14.81 -29.80 23.47
CA HIS A 95 13.69 -29.69 24.44
C HIS A 95 13.01 -28.33 24.33
N ARG A 96 11.71 -28.30 24.06
CA ARG A 96 10.92 -27.06 23.91
C ARG A 96 10.72 -26.25 25.22
N ASN A 97 10.95 -26.83 26.43
CA ASN A 97 10.44 -26.28 27.68
C ASN A 97 11.46 -25.61 28.62
N HIS A 98 12.73 -25.40 28.26
CA HIS A 98 13.73 -24.81 29.12
C HIS A 98 14.66 -23.79 28.46
N TRP A 99 14.09 -22.77 27.78
CA TRP A 99 14.86 -21.58 27.48
C TRP A 99 14.78 -20.61 28.66
N VAL A 100 15.73 -20.71 29.60
CA VAL A 100 15.99 -19.64 30.55
C VAL A 100 16.72 -18.53 29.77
N PHE A 101 16.00 -17.46 29.45
CA PHE A 101 16.61 -16.22 28.95
C PHE A 101 17.53 -15.68 30.04
N SER A 102 18.80 -16.00 30.00
CA SER A 102 19.82 -15.36 30.83
C SER A 102 20.15 -14.00 30.22
N PHE A 103 19.54 -12.95 30.72
CA PHE A 103 19.94 -11.57 30.44
C PHE A 103 21.35 -11.34 31.02
N GLY A 104 22.39 -11.56 30.23
CA GLY A 104 23.76 -11.29 30.64
C GLY A 104 24.71 -11.36 29.45
N LYS A 105 25.45 -10.27 29.25
CA LYS A 105 26.58 -10.00 28.34
C LYS A 105 26.72 -10.96 27.16
N GLN A 106 26.80 -10.39 25.96
CA GLN A 106 27.08 -11.03 24.65
C GLN A 106 27.84 -12.35 24.79
N ARG A 107 27.12 -13.47 24.81
CA ARG A 107 27.71 -14.81 24.72
C ARG A 107 27.69 -15.17 23.26
N GLU A 108 28.80 -15.63 22.73
CA GLU A 108 28.88 -16.24 21.40
C GLU A 108 27.74 -17.25 21.28
N GLY A 109 26.78 -16.99 20.36
CA GLY A 109 25.65 -17.88 20.12
C GLY A 109 26.09 -19.11 19.33
N VAL A 110 25.21 -20.08 19.18
CA VAL A 110 25.42 -21.21 18.28
C VAL A 110 25.34 -20.74 16.85
N ILE A 111 26.35 -21.10 16.06
CA ILE A 111 26.41 -20.91 14.62
C ILE A 111 26.24 -22.26 13.95
N VAL A 112 25.28 -22.35 13.02
CA VAL A 112 25.03 -23.54 12.21
C VAL A 112 25.40 -23.22 10.77
N LYS A 113 26.37 -23.92 10.19
CA LYS A 113 26.73 -23.82 8.78
C LYS A 113 26.13 -24.99 8.04
N ILE A 114 25.40 -24.74 6.99
CA ILE A 114 24.73 -25.74 6.17
C ILE A 114 25.19 -25.57 4.73
N SER A 115 25.62 -26.67 4.12
CA SER A 115 25.93 -26.72 2.70
C SER A 115 24.96 -27.70 2.03
N THR A 116 24.36 -27.29 0.94
CA THR A 116 23.37 -28.11 0.19
C THR A 116 23.29 -27.67 -1.28
N SER A 117 22.61 -28.47 -2.09
CA SER A 117 22.27 -28.12 -3.46
C SER A 117 20.80 -28.37 -3.70
N GLY A 118 20.18 -27.58 -4.60
CA GLY A 118 18.79 -27.78 -5.01
C GLY A 118 17.77 -27.42 -3.91
N LEU A 119 18.05 -26.40 -3.09
CA LEU A 119 17.15 -25.93 -2.05
C LEU A 119 15.87 -25.38 -2.68
N GLN A 120 14.71 -25.84 -2.17
CA GLN A 120 13.37 -25.45 -2.62
C GLN A 120 12.59 -24.64 -1.57
N ALA A 121 12.89 -24.82 -0.27
CA ALA A 121 12.21 -24.08 0.77
C ALA A 121 13.10 -23.83 1.99
N LEU A 122 12.91 -22.67 2.60
CA LEU A 122 13.44 -22.31 3.91
C LEU A 122 12.34 -21.70 4.75
N SER A 123 12.13 -22.28 5.94
CA SER A 123 11.19 -21.77 6.95
C SER A 123 11.94 -21.38 8.21
N MET A 124 11.76 -20.16 8.66
CA MET A 124 12.38 -19.61 9.86
C MET A 124 11.30 -19.22 10.86
N ASN A 125 11.23 -19.94 11.97
CA ASN A 125 10.26 -19.72 13.05
C ASN A 125 10.93 -19.18 14.32
N GLY A 126 12.26 -19.12 14.32
CA GLY A 126 13.07 -18.72 15.47
C GLY A 126 13.38 -17.22 15.54
N SER A 127 14.18 -16.86 16.55
CA SER A 127 14.68 -15.49 16.77
C SER A 127 16.15 -15.30 16.36
N GLY A 128 16.77 -16.32 15.77
CA GLY A 128 18.12 -16.22 15.24
C GLY A 128 18.11 -15.72 13.80
N ASP A 129 19.26 -15.23 13.35
CA ASP A 129 19.40 -14.70 12.00
C ASP A 129 19.80 -15.78 11.00
N VAL A 130 19.28 -15.72 9.80
CA VAL A 130 19.57 -16.67 8.73
C VAL A 130 20.13 -15.93 7.52
N GLU A 131 21.30 -16.38 7.06
CA GLU A 131 21.92 -15.95 5.80
C GLU A 131 21.90 -17.12 4.82
N LEU A 132 21.17 -16.99 3.71
CA LEU A 132 21.08 -17.98 2.64
C LEU A 132 21.75 -17.42 1.39
N GLU A 133 22.82 -18.06 0.96
CA GLU A 133 23.62 -17.57 -0.16
C GLU A 133 23.63 -18.54 -1.33
N HIS A 134 23.91 -17.99 -2.51
CA HIS A 134 24.12 -18.72 -3.77
C HIS A 134 22.93 -19.59 -4.19
N VAL A 135 21.71 -19.12 -3.94
CA VAL A 135 20.53 -19.83 -4.43
C VAL A 135 20.49 -19.84 -5.96
N ASP A 136 20.22 -21.00 -6.54
CA ASP A 136 19.86 -21.18 -7.94
C ASP A 136 18.73 -22.22 -8.02
N SER A 137 17.48 -21.73 -8.10
CA SER A 137 16.30 -22.60 -7.99
C SER A 137 15.23 -22.24 -9.00
N LYS A 138 14.54 -23.25 -9.51
CA LYS A 138 13.32 -23.00 -10.31
C LYS A 138 12.19 -22.50 -9.42
N GLU A 139 12.02 -23.10 -8.25
CA GLU A 139 11.00 -22.73 -7.28
C GLU A 139 11.66 -22.59 -5.92
N LEU A 140 11.52 -21.42 -5.30
CA LEU A 140 11.99 -21.16 -3.95
C LEU A 140 10.84 -20.63 -3.08
N LYS A 141 10.66 -21.23 -1.93
CA LYS A 141 9.71 -20.80 -0.93
C LYS A 141 10.42 -20.34 0.34
N LEU A 142 10.20 -19.09 0.71
CA LEU A 142 10.75 -18.48 1.94
C LEU A 142 9.60 -18.15 2.90
N ILE A 143 9.70 -18.61 4.13
CA ILE A 143 8.72 -18.38 5.18
C ILE A 143 9.42 -17.84 6.40
N SER A 144 9.00 -16.68 6.91
CA SER A 144 9.43 -16.12 8.19
C SER A 144 8.22 -15.88 9.09
N THR A 145 8.22 -16.51 10.27
CA THR A 145 7.17 -16.33 11.29
C THR A 145 7.74 -15.81 12.61
N GLY A 146 9.07 -15.85 12.77
CA GLY A 146 9.77 -15.42 13.96
C GLY A 146 10.25 -13.95 13.92
N PRO A 147 10.90 -13.49 14.98
CA PRO A 147 11.49 -12.17 15.06
C PRO A 147 12.92 -12.07 14.51
N GLY A 148 13.53 -13.18 14.05
CA GLY A 148 14.86 -13.18 13.47
C GLY A 148 14.90 -12.68 12.03
N ASP A 149 16.04 -12.18 11.58
CA ASP A 149 16.25 -11.66 10.24
C ASP A 149 16.63 -12.75 9.23
N LEU A 150 16.10 -12.59 8.00
CA LEU A 150 16.46 -13.47 6.88
C LEU A 150 17.09 -12.66 5.75
N SER A 151 18.32 -13.00 5.38
CA SER A 151 19.01 -12.43 4.23
C SER A 151 19.24 -13.51 3.17
N VAL A 152 18.85 -13.23 1.92
CA VAL A 152 18.98 -14.22 0.82
C VAL A 152 19.63 -13.60 -0.39
N SER A 153 20.51 -14.39 -1.05
CA SER A 153 21.16 -14.01 -2.31
C SER A 153 21.13 -15.13 -3.34
N GLY A 154 21.08 -14.77 -4.63
CA GLY A 154 21.05 -15.72 -5.74
C GLY A 154 19.93 -15.48 -6.73
N SER A 155 19.36 -16.57 -7.29
CA SER A 155 18.28 -16.48 -8.27
C SER A 155 17.19 -17.53 -8.08
N ALA A 156 15.96 -17.17 -8.47
CA ALA A 156 14.84 -18.10 -8.57
C ALA A 156 13.95 -17.75 -9.77
N THR A 157 13.35 -18.74 -10.42
CA THR A 157 12.32 -18.43 -11.43
C THR A 157 11.01 -18.09 -10.76
N GLU A 158 10.53 -18.93 -9.86
CA GLU A 158 9.32 -18.72 -9.06
C GLU A 158 9.71 -18.53 -7.60
N LEU A 159 9.46 -17.35 -7.06
CA LEU A 159 9.74 -17.04 -5.66
C LEU A 159 8.42 -16.82 -4.89
N THR A 160 8.20 -17.61 -3.86
CA THR A 160 7.11 -17.40 -2.90
C THR A 160 7.68 -16.95 -1.57
N VAL A 161 7.25 -15.78 -1.10
CA VAL A 161 7.66 -15.18 0.17
C VAL A 161 6.45 -15.05 1.07
N LYS A 162 6.57 -15.53 2.31
CA LYS A 162 5.57 -15.32 3.36
C LYS A 162 6.25 -14.76 4.60
N SER A 163 5.88 -13.54 4.98
CA SER A 163 6.34 -12.87 6.19
C SER A 163 5.18 -12.61 7.13
N SER A 164 5.21 -13.23 8.30
CA SER A 164 4.25 -12.99 9.39
C SER A 164 4.94 -12.67 10.72
N GLY A 165 6.27 -12.75 10.74
CA GLY A 165 7.12 -12.37 11.87
C GLY A 165 7.38 -10.87 11.96
N SER A 166 8.22 -10.49 12.93
CA SER A 166 8.69 -9.11 13.10
C SER A 166 10.15 -8.90 12.65
N GLY A 167 10.82 -9.95 12.18
CA GLY A 167 12.16 -9.86 11.61
C GLY A 167 12.12 -9.31 10.17
N GLU A 168 13.21 -8.71 9.74
CA GLU A 168 13.38 -8.18 8.40
C GLU A 168 13.75 -9.28 7.40
N MET A 169 13.16 -9.24 6.20
CA MET A 169 13.55 -10.11 5.08
C MET A 169 14.26 -9.30 4.00
N ARG A 170 15.58 -9.49 3.88
CA ARG A 170 16.42 -8.79 2.89
C ARG A 170 16.67 -9.68 1.67
N LEU A 171 15.91 -9.43 0.59
CA LEU A 171 15.98 -10.18 -0.66
C LEU A 171 16.58 -9.38 -1.82
N HIS A 172 17.00 -8.15 -1.61
CA HIS A 172 17.52 -7.23 -2.64
C HIS A 172 18.77 -7.74 -3.37
N ARG A 173 19.47 -8.75 -2.81
CA ARG A 173 20.60 -9.45 -3.47
C ARG A 173 20.16 -10.67 -4.30
N MET A 174 18.84 -10.90 -4.42
CA MET A 174 18.26 -11.92 -5.28
C MET A 174 17.76 -11.35 -6.61
N ARG A 175 17.59 -12.25 -7.55
CA ARG A 175 16.82 -12.02 -8.79
C ARG A 175 15.71 -13.05 -8.89
N ALA A 176 14.51 -12.62 -9.25
CA ALA A 176 13.41 -13.54 -9.47
C ALA A 176 12.67 -13.18 -10.77
N THR A 177 12.10 -14.19 -11.44
CA THR A 177 11.22 -13.92 -12.56
C THR A 177 9.85 -13.55 -12.03
N ASN A 178 9.17 -14.46 -11.36
CA ASN A 178 7.86 -14.22 -10.77
C ASN A 178 7.96 -14.25 -9.25
N VAL A 179 7.30 -13.29 -8.61
CA VAL A 179 7.29 -13.15 -7.15
C VAL A 179 5.86 -13.12 -6.64
N ASN A 180 5.57 -14.04 -5.73
CA ASN A 180 4.35 -14.03 -4.92
C ASN A 180 4.71 -13.74 -3.46
N LEU A 181 4.34 -12.57 -2.97
CA LEU A 181 4.73 -12.06 -1.67
C LEU A 181 3.50 -11.80 -0.82
N VAL A 182 3.46 -12.38 0.37
CA VAL A 182 2.39 -12.20 1.35
C VAL A 182 2.99 -11.76 2.68
N MET A 183 2.61 -10.57 3.13
CA MET A 183 3.02 -9.99 4.40
C MET A 183 1.82 -9.80 5.31
N SER A 184 1.91 -10.35 6.52
CA SER A 184 0.86 -10.20 7.54
C SER A 184 1.42 -9.78 8.90
N GLY A 185 2.74 -9.77 9.06
CA GLY A 185 3.46 -9.35 10.27
C GLY A 185 3.88 -7.87 10.23
N PRO A 186 4.57 -7.43 11.28
CA PRO A 186 5.16 -6.10 11.35
C PRO A 186 6.61 -6.01 10.81
N GLY A 187 7.18 -7.13 10.36
CA GLY A 187 8.54 -7.15 9.78
C GLY A 187 8.54 -6.67 8.33
N ASP A 188 9.61 -5.96 7.95
CA ASP A 188 9.77 -5.38 6.62
C ASP A 188 10.36 -6.36 5.61
N VAL A 189 10.08 -6.14 4.34
CA VAL A 189 10.62 -6.94 3.25
C VAL A 189 11.25 -6.04 2.17
N SER A 190 12.56 -6.25 1.93
CA SER A 190 13.24 -5.69 0.76
C SER A 190 13.18 -6.73 -0.37
N ALA A 191 12.37 -6.51 -1.38
CA ALA A 191 12.12 -7.46 -2.46
C ALA A 191 13.35 -7.69 -3.37
N PRO A 192 13.40 -8.81 -4.11
CA PRO A 192 14.43 -9.06 -5.12
C PRO A 192 14.25 -8.16 -6.35
N ALA A 193 15.24 -8.17 -7.26
CA ALA A 193 15.03 -7.68 -8.61
C ALA A 193 14.05 -8.61 -9.35
N ILE A 194 12.99 -8.02 -9.94
CA ILE A 194 11.85 -8.74 -10.54
C ILE A 194 11.83 -8.52 -12.05
N SER A 195 11.69 -9.59 -12.84
CA SER A 195 11.70 -9.51 -14.30
C SER A 195 10.43 -10.04 -15.01
N GLY A 196 9.49 -10.61 -14.29
CA GLY A 196 8.21 -11.16 -14.78
C GLY A 196 7.02 -10.52 -14.09
N ASP A 197 6.31 -11.26 -13.24
CA ASP A 197 5.13 -10.77 -12.53
C ASP A 197 5.38 -10.60 -11.03
N LEU A 198 4.78 -9.57 -10.45
CA LEU A 198 4.75 -9.34 -8.99
C LEU A 198 3.31 -9.41 -8.48
N ASN A 199 3.07 -10.29 -7.53
CA ASN A 199 1.87 -10.29 -6.71
C ASN A 199 2.24 -9.99 -5.26
N ALA A 200 1.85 -8.84 -4.74
CA ALA A 200 2.12 -8.38 -3.38
C ALA A 200 0.83 -8.19 -2.61
N VAL A 201 0.69 -8.90 -1.50
CA VAL A 201 -0.47 -8.81 -0.60
C VAL A 201 0.04 -8.44 0.80
N LEU A 202 -0.35 -7.26 1.26
CA LEU A 202 0.01 -6.72 2.57
C LEU A 202 -1.22 -6.57 3.45
N SER A 203 -1.23 -7.26 4.57
CA SER A 203 -2.26 -7.12 5.62
C SER A 203 -1.67 -6.72 6.98
N GLY A 204 -0.35 -6.78 7.11
CA GLY A 204 0.41 -6.38 8.30
C GLY A 204 0.75 -4.90 8.36
N SER A 205 1.61 -4.54 9.30
CA SER A 205 2.14 -3.19 9.48
C SER A 205 3.60 -3.03 9.02
N GLY A 206 4.22 -4.09 8.53
CA GLY A 206 5.54 -4.03 7.91
C GLY A 206 5.47 -3.47 6.50
N ASP A 207 6.56 -2.87 6.03
CA ASP A 207 6.66 -2.22 4.73
C ASP A 207 7.34 -3.13 3.69
N LEU A 208 6.91 -2.98 2.43
CA LEU A 208 7.53 -3.63 1.28
C LEU A 208 8.26 -2.61 0.41
N GLU A 209 9.56 -2.79 0.23
CA GLU A 209 10.35 -2.03 -0.74
C GLU A 209 10.74 -2.94 -1.91
N ALA A 210 10.37 -2.55 -3.16
CA ALA A 210 10.76 -3.21 -4.40
C ALA A 210 11.44 -2.21 -5.35
N GLY A 211 12.76 -2.13 -5.25
CA GLY A 211 13.58 -1.11 -5.91
C GLY A 211 13.99 -1.40 -7.36
N ASP A 212 13.90 -2.63 -7.86
CA ASP A 212 14.24 -3.02 -9.25
C ASP A 212 13.14 -3.92 -9.84
N VAL A 213 12.03 -3.30 -10.23
CA VAL A 213 10.89 -3.98 -10.84
C VAL A 213 10.89 -3.76 -12.35
N ARG A 214 10.89 -4.84 -13.13
CA ARG A 214 10.71 -4.84 -14.60
C ARG A 214 9.64 -5.86 -14.95
N ALA A 215 8.43 -5.60 -14.47
CA ALA A 215 7.35 -6.56 -14.53
C ALA A 215 6.47 -6.41 -15.77
N ASN A 216 5.84 -7.50 -16.20
CA ASN A 216 4.71 -7.41 -17.11
C ASN A 216 3.48 -6.95 -16.33
N LYS A 217 3.26 -7.55 -15.16
CA LYS A 217 2.11 -7.27 -14.32
C LYS A 217 2.51 -7.13 -12.85
N VAL A 218 1.98 -6.10 -12.21
CA VAL A 218 2.05 -5.89 -10.77
C VAL A 218 0.64 -5.88 -10.21
N ASN A 219 0.36 -6.76 -9.26
CA ASN A 219 -0.81 -6.70 -8.41
C ASN A 219 -0.36 -6.32 -7.00
N ALA A 220 -0.84 -5.19 -6.50
CA ALA A 220 -0.57 -4.73 -5.14
C ALA A 220 -1.89 -4.59 -4.39
N SER A 221 -2.07 -5.37 -3.33
CA SER A 221 -3.27 -5.34 -2.47
C SER A 221 -2.85 -5.04 -1.04
N LEU A 222 -3.26 -3.87 -0.55
CA LEU A 222 -2.94 -3.35 0.77
C LEU A 222 -4.20 -3.27 1.62
N SER A 223 -4.25 -4.03 2.69
CA SER A 223 -5.37 -4.02 3.64
C SER A 223 -4.94 -3.64 5.07
N GLY A 224 -3.64 -3.61 5.34
CA GLY A 224 -3.03 -3.20 6.61
C GLY A 224 -2.57 -1.74 6.62
N PRO A 225 -1.88 -1.33 7.68
CA PRO A 225 -1.26 -0.01 7.79
C PRO A 225 0.16 0.06 7.20
N GLY A 226 0.76 -1.07 6.80
CA GLY A 226 2.06 -1.10 6.13
C GLY A 226 1.99 -0.58 4.70
N SER A 227 3.08 0.00 4.20
CA SER A 227 3.16 0.64 2.90
C SER A 227 3.93 -0.20 1.88
N VAL A 228 3.69 0.07 0.61
CA VAL A 228 4.40 -0.57 -0.51
C VAL A 228 5.08 0.50 -1.34
N GLU A 229 6.40 0.42 -1.46
CA GLU A 229 7.17 1.26 -2.37
C GLU A 229 7.66 0.45 -3.56
N LEU A 230 7.30 0.91 -4.77
CA LEU A 230 7.70 0.28 -6.04
C LEU A 230 8.49 1.25 -6.90
N ARG A 231 9.65 0.80 -7.41
CA ARG A 231 10.46 1.55 -8.38
C ARG A 231 10.82 0.68 -9.57
N GLY A 232 10.79 1.25 -10.77
CA GLY A 232 11.15 0.56 -12.02
C GLY A 232 10.11 0.72 -13.11
N SER A 233 9.67 -0.39 -13.74
CA SER A 233 8.68 -0.36 -14.81
C SER A 233 7.74 -1.55 -14.78
N SER A 234 6.50 -1.33 -15.27
CA SER A 234 5.53 -2.39 -15.48
C SER A 234 4.63 -2.06 -16.68
N ARG A 235 4.18 -3.08 -17.38
CA ARG A 235 3.15 -2.86 -18.40
C ARG A 235 1.78 -2.60 -17.76
N GLU A 236 1.46 -3.32 -16.69
CA GLU A 236 0.17 -3.24 -16.01
C GLU A 236 0.37 -3.16 -14.49
N ILE A 237 -0.32 -2.23 -13.85
CA ILE A 237 -0.50 -2.21 -12.39
C ILE A 237 -1.99 -2.30 -12.05
N ARG A 238 -2.32 -3.24 -11.18
CA ARG A 238 -3.57 -3.28 -10.45
C ARG A 238 -3.28 -2.97 -8.98
N ALA A 239 -3.79 -1.84 -8.52
CA ALA A 239 -3.65 -1.36 -7.16
C ALA A 239 -4.98 -1.45 -6.41
N GLU A 240 -4.98 -2.07 -5.23
CA GLU A 240 -6.14 -2.12 -4.34
C GLU A 240 -5.68 -1.73 -2.93
N VAL A 241 -6.14 -0.57 -2.45
CA VAL A 241 -5.80 -0.03 -1.14
C VAL A 241 -7.07 0.06 -0.30
N SER A 242 -7.21 -0.81 0.66
CA SER A 242 -8.35 -0.85 1.60
C SER A 242 -7.95 -0.57 3.05
N GLY A 243 -6.65 -0.63 3.35
CA GLY A 243 -6.06 -0.25 4.65
C GLY A 243 -5.72 1.22 4.75
N SER A 244 -4.89 1.55 5.73
CA SER A 244 -4.35 2.91 5.95
C SER A 244 -2.90 3.07 5.46
N GLY A 245 -2.29 2.01 4.95
CA GLY A 245 -0.97 2.08 4.32
C GLY A 245 -1.06 2.61 2.90
N ASP A 246 0.04 3.16 2.39
CA ASP A 246 0.12 3.83 1.10
C ASP A 246 0.81 2.96 0.04
N LEU A 247 0.37 3.11 -1.22
CA LEU A 247 1.06 2.57 -2.38
C LEU A 247 1.87 3.65 -3.10
N GLU A 248 3.18 3.63 -2.90
CA GLU A 248 4.14 4.55 -3.51
C GLU A 248 4.71 3.95 -4.81
N ALA A 249 4.05 4.17 -5.94
CA ALA A 249 4.49 3.73 -7.26
C ALA A 249 4.79 4.91 -8.21
N CYS A 250 5.02 6.11 -7.68
CA CYS A 250 5.47 7.27 -8.45
C CYS A 250 6.91 7.14 -8.98
N GLY A 251 7.69 6.18 -8.47
CA GLY A 251 8.99 5.77 -9.02
C GLY A 251 8.91 4.77 -10.17
N MET A 252 7.71 4.41 -10.62
CA MET A 252 7.45 3.44 -11.68
C MET A 252 7.19 4.10 -13.03
N GLN A 253 7.49 3.37 -14.12
CA GLN A 253 7.02 3.68 -15.47
C GLN A 253 5.95 2.65 -15.86
N VAL A 254 4.68 3.07 -15.91
CA VAL A 254 3.54 2.17 -16.13
C VAL A 254 2.76 2.53 -17.39
N GLU A 255 2.25 1.53 -18.11
CA GLU A 255 1.42 1.76 -19.30
C GLU A 255 -0.09 1.64 -19.04
N ASN A 256 -0.51 0.71 -18.18
CA ASN A 256 -1.91 0.46 -17.88
C ASN A 256 -2.13 0.44 -16.37
N VAL A 257 -3.09 1.19 -15.90
CA VAL A 257 -3.41 1.32 -14.48
C VAL A 257 -4.87 1.04 -14.23
N THR A 258 -5.12 0.19 -13.24
CA THR A 258 -6.42 0.05 -12.57
C THR A 258 -6.20 0.27 -11.08
N ALA A 259 -6.83 1.27 -10.49
CA ALA A 259 -6.67 1.62 -9.08
C ALA A 259 -8.01 1.66 -8.35
N MET A 260 -8.07 1.04 -7.18
CA MET A 260 -9.24 1.05 -6.31
C MET A 260 -8.82 1.37 -4.88
N LEU A 261 -9.25 2.52 -4.36
CA LEU A 261 -8.98 2.98 -3.01
C LEU A 261 -10.26 2.98 -2.20
N ASN A 262 -10.37 2.06 -1.25
CA ASN A 262 -11.53 1.90 -0.37
C ASN A 262 -11.25 2.37 1.07
N GLY A 263 -9.98 2.50 1.43
CA GLY A 263 -9.51 2.87 2.77
C GLY A 263 -9.05 4.33 2.88
N PRO A 264 -8.42 4.68 4.00
CA PRO A 264 -7.78 5.97 4.19
C PRO A 264 -6.36 6.07 3.59
N GLY A 265 -5.75 4.93 3.20
CA GLY A 265 -4.45 4.92 2.52
C GLY A 265 -4.53 5.46 1.10
N GLY A 266 -3.45 6.11 0.66
CA GLY A 266 -3.33 6.72 -0.65
C GLY A 266 -2.61 5.85 -1.68
N ALA A 267 -2.61 6.34 -2.93
CA ALA A 267 -1.80 5.75 -3.98
C ALA A 267 -1.19 6.82 -4.89
N CYS A 268 0.09 6.65 -5.20
CA CYS A 268 0.79 7.44 -6.20
C CYS A 268 1.24 6.56 -7.36
N LEU A 269 0.88 6.93 -8.58
CA LEU A 269 1.15 6.17 -9.80
C LEU A 269 1.73 7.09 -10.89
N SER A 270 2.75 6.64 -11.60
CA SER A 270 3.32 7.43 -12.70
C SER A 270 3.71 6.56 -13.90
N GLY A 271 3.94 7.23 -15.04
CA GLY A 271 4.41 6.55 -16.24
C GLY A 271 3.94 7.22 -17.53
N SER A 272 4.04 6.49 -18.63
CA SER A 272 3.37 6.81 -19.89
C SER A 272 2.06 6.05 -19.96
N ILE A 273 1.09 6.46 -19.13
CA ILE A 273 -0.13 5.69 -18.86
C ILE A 273 -1.11 5.84 -20.04
N LYS A 274 -1.34 4.75 -20.78
CA LYS A 274 -2.21 4.68 -21.96
C LYS A 274 -3.65 4.26 -21.63
N LYS A 275 -3.83 3.53 -20.52
CA LYS A 275 -5.14 3.17 -19.97
C LYS A 275 -5.17 3.49 -18.50
N PHE A 276 -6.20 4.20 -18.09
CA PHE A 276 -6.38 4.60 -16.70
C PHE A 276 -7.84 4.47 -16.29
N ASP A 277 -8.08 3.65 -15.28
CA ASP A 277 -9.37 3.42 -14.66
C ASP A 277 -9.19 3.46 -13.14
N ALA A 278 -9.86 4.39 -12.46
CA ALA A 278 -9.65 4.59 -11.05
C ALA A 278 -10.95 4.88 -10.28
N GLU A 279 -11.06 4.24 -9.12
CA GLU A 279 -12.18 4.42 -8.20
C GLU A 279 -11.67 4.75 -6.81
N VAL A 280 -12.13 5.85 -6.22
CA VAL A 280 -11.84 6.26 -4.85
C VAL A 280 -13.13 6.34 -4.07
N HIS A 281 -13.31 5.39 -3.15
CA HIS A 281 -14.47 5.31 -2.24
C HIS A 281 -14.11 5.72 -0.81
N GLY A 282 -12.84 5.64 -0.46
CA GLY A 282 -12.30 5.96 0.85
C GLY A 282 -11.94 7.44 1.04
N SER A 283 -11.18 7.71 2.10
CA SER A 283 -10.61 9.03 2.38
C SER A 283 -9.15 9.18 1.93
N GLY A 284 -8.57 8.13 1.36
CA GLY A 284 -7.23 8.17 0.78
C GLY A 284 -7.19 8.96 -0.52
N ASP A 285 -6.05 9.56 -0.82
CA ASP A 285 -5.84 10.36 -2.02
C ASP A 285 -5.21 9.51 -3.14
N LEU A 286 -5.62 9.76 -4.37
CA LEU A 286 -5.02 9.16 -5.56
C LEU A 286 -4.31 10.20 -6.40
N GLU A 287 -3.02 10.00 -6.64
CA GLU A 287 -2.25 10.81 -7.58
C GLU A 287 -1.84 9.98 -8.80
N ALA A 288 -2.15 10.47 -10.02
CA ALA A 288 -1.75 9.84 -11.26
C ALA A 288 -1.04 10.84 -12.19
N ARG A 289 0.20 10.51 -12.56
CA ARG A 289 1.07 11.39 -13.35
C ARG A 289 1.43 10.77 -14.71
N GLY A 290 1.50 11.61 -15.72
CA GLY A 290 1.95 11.22 -17.07
C GLY A 290 0.92 10.44 -17.86
N LEU A 291 -0.37 10.73 -17.66
CA LEU A 291 -1.46 10.19 -18.47
C LEU A 291 -1.27 10.56 -19.94
N GLN A 292 -1.44 9.60 -20.83
CA GLN A 292 -1.43 9.72 -22.29
C GLN A 292 -2.53 8.82 -22.84
N THR A 293 -3.77 9.04 -22.41
CA THR A 293 -4.88 8.12 -22.61
C THR A 293 -5.78 8.55 -23.76
N GLN A 294 -6.42 7.57 -24.42
CA GLN A 294 -7.61 7.84 -25.22
C GLN A 294 -8.84 8.04 -24.34
N ASN A 295 -8.95 7.22 -23.30
CA ASN A 295 -10.07 7.32 -22.35
C ASN A 295 -9.53 7.23 -20.92
N THR A 296 -9.85 8.23 -20.12
CA THR A 296 -9.64 8.24 -18.67
C THR A 296 -11.00 8.14 -18.00
N ARG A 297 -11.19 7.13 -17.16
CA ARG A 297 -12.40 6.97 -16.35
C ARG A 297 -12.05 7.09 -14.88
N VAL A 298 -12.77 7.94 -14.17
CA VAL A 298 -12.58 8.13 -12.74
C VAL A 298 -13.90 8.23 -12.01
N SER A 299 -13.96 7.61 -10.85
CA SER A 299 -15.11 7.67 -9.94
C SER A 299 -14.62 8.04 -8.53
N LEU A 300 -15.15 9.11 -7.98
CA LEU A 300 -14.83 9.63 -6.66
C LEU A 300 -16.11 9.73 -5.82
N SER A 301 -16.27 8.82 -4.88
CA SER A 301 -17.47 8.76 -4.02
C SER A 301 -17.18 9.01 -2.54
N GLY A 302 -15.91 8.98 -2.14
CA GLY A 302 -15.45 9.26 -0.78
C GLY A 302 -15.05 10.71 -0.53
N PRO A 303 -14.48 11.00 0.63
CA PRO A 303 -13.88 12.29 0.96
C PRO A 303 -12.43 12.47 0.49
N GLY A 304 -11.77 11.40 0.00
CA GLY A 304 -10.41 11.46 -0.57
C GLY A 304 -10.38 12.24 -1.88
N ASN A 305 -9.22 12.74 -2.26
CA ASN A 305 -9.02 13.54 -3.46
C ASN A 305 -8.37 12.76 -4.59
N MET A 306 -8.53 13.27 -5.80
CA MET A 306 -7.87 12.69 -6.97
C MET A 306 -7.16 13.77 -7.78
N ASN A 307 -5.84 13.58 -7.99
CA ASN A 307 -5.00 14.49 -8.76
C ASN A 307 -4.52 13.82 -10.05
N LEU A 308 -4.86 14.41 -11.19
CA LEU A 308 -4.54 13.86 -12.51
C LEU A 308 -3.67 14.83 -13.32
N SER A 309 -2.60 14.29 -13.95
CA SER A 309 -1.74 15.08 -14.82
C SER A 309 -1.35 14.35 -16.10
N GLY A 310 -1.17 15.12 -17.21
CA GLY A 310 -0.80 14.58 -18.52
C GLY A 310 -1.76 14.99 -19.63
N SER A 311 -2.25 14.03 -20.41
CA SER A 311 -3.23 14.26 -21.48
C SER A 311 -4.22 13.10 -21.62
N SER A 312 -5.45 13.41 -21.99
CA SER A 312 -6.49 12.42 -22.31
C SER A 312 -7.35 12.91 -23.47
N GLU A 313 -7.71 12.04 -24.39
CA GLU A 313 -8.66 12.41 -25.44
C GLU A 313 -10.07 12.57 -24.83
N THR A 314 -10.48 11.62 -23.98
CA THR A 314 -11.77 11.71 -23.28
C THR A 314 -11.58 11.48 -21.78
N LEU A 315 -12.04 12.42 -20.96
CA LEU A 315 -12.17 12.27 -19.52
C LEU A 315 -13.65 12.02 -19.17
N SER A 316 -13.94 10.93 -18.48
CA SER A 316 -15.24 10.65 -17.86
C SER A 316 -15.08 10.65 -16.36
N ALA A 317 -15.64 11.61 -15.66
CA ALA A 317 -15.51 11.78 -14.22
C ALA A 317 -16.88 11.79 -13.53
N ASP A 318 -17.06 10.94 -12.54
CA ASP A 318 -18.25 10.94 -11.66
C ASP A 318 -17.80 11.25 -10.22
N VAL A 319 -18.18 12.40 -9.69
CA VAL A 319 -17.84 12.86 -8.35
C VAL A 319 -19.11 12.94 -7.51
N SER A 320 -19.29 12.00 -6.61
CA SER A 320 -20.48 11.91 -5.75
C SER A 320 -20.17 12.11 -4.26
N GLY A 321 -18.90 12.08 -3.90
CA GLY A 321 -18.40 12.31 -2.53
C GLY A 321 -18.15 13.79 -2.21
N SER A 322 -17.42 14.00 -1.12
CA SER A 322 -16.95 15.34 -0.70
C SER A 322 -15.49 15.64 -1.08
N GLY A 323 -14.80 14.66 -1.61
CA GLY A 323 -13.44 14.87 -2.13
C GLY A 323 -13.45 15.57 -3.48
N ASP A 324 -12.32 16.19 -3.83
CA ASP A 324 -12.15 16.97 -5.03
C ASP A 324 -11.41 16.20 -6.13
N LEU A 325 -11.82 16.42 -7.38
CA LEU A 325 -11.06 16.00 -8.56
C LEU A 325 -10.26 17.19 -9.11
N ASP A 326 -8.94 17.18 -8.94
CA ASP A 326 -8.03 18.15 -9.55
C ASP A 326 -7.41 17.57 -10.84
N ALA A 327 -7.90 18.04 -11.98
CA ALA A 327 -7.38 17.74 -13.31
C ALA A 327 -6.85 19.01 -14.02
N LYS A 328 -6.40 20.03 -13.26
CA LYS A 328 -5.85 21.27 -13.84
C LYS A 328 -4.57 21.02 -14.65
N GLN A 329 -3.83 19.95 -14.32
CA GLN A 329 -2.62 19.57 -15.06
C GLN A 329 -2.89 18.49 -16.13
N LEU A 330 -4.17 18.13 -16.38
CA LEU A 330 -4.58 17.19 -17.41
C LEU A 330 -5.15 17.95 -18.62
N LYS A 331 -4.50 17.83 -19.78
CA LYS A 331 -5.03 18.36 -21.04
C LYS A 331 -6.08 17.40 -21.56
N VAL A 332 -7.30 17.87 -21.81
CA VAL A 332 -8.42 17.03 -22.21
C VAL A 332 -9.02 17.54 -23.53
N ALA A 333 -9.32 16.65 -24.47
CA ALA A 333 -10.09 17.05 -25.65
C ALA A 333 -11.59 17.07 -25.33
N LYS A 334 -12.14 15.99 -24.79
CA LYS A 334 -13.55 15.87 -24.41
C LYS A 334 -13.66 15.59 -22.92
N ALA A 335 -14.38 16.44 -22.19
CA ALA A 335 -14.67 16.22 -20.78
C ALA A 335 -16.14 15.95 -20.55
N ILE A 336 -16.45 14.86 -19.87
CA ILE A 336 -17.80 14.51 -19.40
C ILE A 336 -17.70 14.41 -17.87
N THR A 337 -18.33 15.35 -17.17
CA THR A 337 -18.27 15.41 -15.71
C THR A 337 -19.65 15.37 -15.09
N ARG A 338 -19.81 14.57 -14.06
CA ARG A 338 -21.03 14.49 -13.25
C ARG A 338 -20.67 14.70 -11.78
N SER A 339 -21.10 15.82 -11.22
CA SER A 339 -20.94 16.12 -9.80
C SER A 339 -22.30 16.05 -9.09
N LYS A 340 -22.42 15.15 -8.12
CA LYS A 340 -23.64 14.91 -7.34
C LYS A 340 -23.47 15.26 -5.86
N GLY A 341 -22.24 15.28 -5.38
CA GLY A 341 -21.85 15.54 -3.99
C GLY A 341 -21.44 16.99 -3.74
N PRO A 342 -20.86 17.27 -2.56
CA PRO A 342 -20.24 18.54 -2.24
C PRO A 342 -18.81 18.71 -2.78
N GLY A 343 -18.20 17.65 -3.31
CA GLY A 343 -16.85 17.70 -3.90
C GLY A 343 -16.81 18.46 -5.22
N SER A 344 -15.71 19.12 -5.47
CA SER A 344 -15.52 20.00 -6.63
C SER A 344 -14.71 19.31 -7.74
N VAL A 345 -14.90 19.82 -8.97
CA VAL A 345 -14.15 19.36 -10.15
C VAL A 345 -13.40 20.52 -10.75
N TYR A 346 -12.08 20.37 -10.91
CA TYR A 346 -11.22 21.36 -11.50
C TYR A 346 -10.60 20.81 -12.79
N LEU A 347 -10.92 21.46 -13.90
CA LEU A 347 -10.36 21.16 -15.21
C LEU A 347 -9.57 22.38 -15.71
N SER A 348 -8.48 22.14 -16.44
CA SER A 348 -7.86 23.18 -17.23
C SER A 348 -8.44 23.20 -18.65
N LYS A 349 -7.59 23.21 -19.67
CA LYS A 349 -7.97 23.30 -21.07
C LYS A 349 -8.77 22.09 -21.54
N VAL A 350 -10.00 22.36 -22.01
CA VAL A 350 -10.83 21.40 -22.73
C VAL A 350 -10.94 21.89 -24.19
N SER A 351 -10.44 21.09 -25.15
CA SER A 351 -10.16 21.57 -26.52
C SER A 351 -11.21 21.20 -27.58
N ASP A 352 -12.13 20.26 -27.32
CA ASP A 352 -13.18 19.87 -28.27
C ASP A 352 -14.59 20.07 -27.72
N SER A 353 -14.91 19.48 -26.56
CA SER A 353 -16.23 19.62 -25.92
C SER A 353 -16.19 19.42 -24.40
N LEU A 354 -17.07 20.15 -23.71
CA LEU A 354 -17.34 19.98 -22.27
C LEU A 354 -18.84 19.68 -22.07
N ASP A 355 -19.15 18.54 -21.47
CA ASP A 355 -20.49 18.17 -20.97
C ASP A 355 -20.42 18.04 -19.45
N ALA A 356 -21.02 19.02 -18.75
CA ALA A 356 -20.95 19.14 -17.30
C ALA A 356 -22.34 19.10 -16.66
N GLU A 357 -22.51 18.16 -15.72
CA GLU A 357 -23.71 18.03 -14.92
C GLU A 357 -23.39 18.26 -13.45
N VAL A 358 -23.99 19.31 -12.84
CA VAL A 358 -23.81 19.66 -11.42
C VAL A 358 -25.13 19.57 -10.69
N ARG A 359 -25.30 18.51 -9.90
CA ARG A 359 -26.48 18.26 -9.07
C ARG A 359 -26.23 18.51 -7.58
N GLY A 360 -24.97 18.50 -7.18
CA GLY A 360 -24.53 18.69 -5.79
C GLY A 360 -24.33 20.16 -5.42
N SER A 361 -23.66 20.35 -4.28
CA SER A 361 -23.23 21.68 -3.79
C SER A 361 -21.76 21.98 -4.09
N GLY A 362 -21.02 21.03 -4.67
CA GLY A 362 -19.65 21.25 -5.13
C GLY A 362 -19.60 22.09 -6.39
N ASP A 363 -18.42 22.67 -6.64
CA ASP A 363 -18.19 23.57 -7.76
C ASP A 363 -17.52 22.87 -8.94
N LEU A 364 -17.81 23.34 -10.15
CA LEU A 364 -17.05 23.01 -11.35
C LEU A 364 -16.28 24.24 -11.82
N GLN A 365 -14.97 24.14 -11.99
CA GLN A 365 -14.15 25.16 -12.64
C GLN A 365 -13.50 24.57 -13.88
N ALA A 366 -13.63 25.24 -15.03
CA ALA A 366 -13.03 24.78 -16.27
C ALA A 366 -12.59 25.94 -17.17
N GLU A 367 -11.59 25.66 -18.02
CA GLU A 367 -11.08 26.58 -19.03
C GLU A 367 -11.31 26.02 -20.44
N PRO A 368 -12.57 26.00 -20.95
CA PRO A 368 -12.83 25.51 -22.28
C PRO A 368 -12.27 26.44 -23.36
N GLU A 369 -11.59 25.85 -24.33
CA GLU A 369 -11.17 26.47 -25.59
C GLU A 369 -11.71 25.59 -26.73
N CYS A 370 -13.05 25.44 -26.81
CA CYS A 370 -13.69 24.35 -27.54
C CYS A 370 -14.90 24.78 -28.38
N LYS A 371 -15.43 23.86 -29.18
CA LYS A 371 -16.56 24.10 -30.07
C LYS A 371 -17.89 24.20 -29.31
N GLU A 372 -18.05 23.35 -28.28
CA GLU A 372 -19.30 23.18 -27.57
C GLU A 372 -19.10 23.03 -26.06
N VAL A 373 -19.85 23.78 -25.30
CA VAL A 373 -19.97 23.64 -23.85
C VAL A 373 -21.43 23.42 -23.51
N LYS A 374 -21.71 22.31 -22.81
CA LYS A 374 -23.04 22.01 -22.26
C LYS A 374 -22.94 21.93 -20.75
N VAL A 375 -23.85 22.68 -20.08
CA VAL A 375 -23.92 22.73 -18.61
C VAL A 375 -25.35 22.45 -18.16
N SER A 376 -25.51 21.50 -17.26
CA SER A 376 -26.79 21.21 -16.60
C SER A 376 -26.62 21.31 -15.09
N MET A 377 -27.33 22.23 -14.46
CA MET A 377 -27.30 22.51 -13.03
C MET A 377 -28.65 22.31 -12.39
N SER A 378 -28.73 21.52 -11.34
CA SER A 378 -29.94 21.32 -10.53
C SER A 378 -29.69 21.47 -9.02
N GLY A 379 -28.43 21.51 -8.60
CA GLY A 379 -28.00 21.72 -7.21
C GLY A 379 -27.67 23.18 -6.88
N PRO A 380 -27.24 23.45 -5.65
CA PRO A 380 -26.79 24.77 -5.20
C PRO A 380 -25.32 25.09 -5.55
N GLY A 381 -24.59 24.16 -6.15
CA GLY A 381 -23.17 24.34 -6.54
C GLY A 381 -23.00 25.39 -7.64
N GLY A 382 -21.76 25.85 -7.82
CA GLY A 382 -21.37 26.84 -8.83
C GLY A 382 -20.69 26.19 -10.05
N VAL A 383 -20.83 26.85 -11.20
CA VAL A 383 -20.00 26.54 -12.38
C VAL A 383 -19.29 27.80 -12.82
N GLN A 384 -17.96 27.75 -12.88
CA GLN A 384 -17.13 28.85 -13.36
C GLN A 384 -16.37 28.43 -14.63
N LEU A 385 -16.60 29.19 -15.71
CA LEU A 385 -16.00 28.94 -17.00
C LEU A 385 -15.16 30.14 -17.46
N ARG A 386 -13.97 29.88 -17.98
CA ARG A 386 -13.04 30.88 -18.53
C ARG A 386 -12.54 30.43 -19.88
N GLY A 387 -12.31 31.32 -20.84
CA GLY A 387 -11.79 31.00 -22.16
C GLY A 387 -12.71 31.31 -23.31
N TRP A 388 -12.98 30.37 -24.22
CA TRP A 388 -13.91 30.63 -25.34
C TRP A 388 -14.63 29.35 -25.80
N THR A 389 -15.81 29.52 -26.38
CA THR A 389 -16.56 28.42 -26.99
C THR A 389 -17.32 28.89 -28.26
N GLY A 390 -17.55 27.95 -29.18
CA GLY A 390 -18.47 28.18 -30.29
C GLY A 390 -19.90 28.27 -29.83
N THR A 391 -20.38 27.34 -29.05
CA THR A 391 -21.76 27.27 -28.53
C THR A 391 -21.76 26.92 -27.06
N LEU A 392 -22.49 27.71 -26.26
CA LEU A 392 -22.83 27.41 -24.89
C LEU A 392 -24.31 27.03 -24.78
N SER A 393 -24.59 25.81 -24.29
CA SER A 393 -25.95 25.39 -23.91
C SER A 393 -26.01 25.18 -22.40
N ALA A 394 -26.79 25.99 -21.69
CA ALA A 394 -26.84 25.96 -20.24
C ALA A 394 -28.27 25.85 -19.70
N SER A 395 -28.49 24.96 -18.75
CA SER A 395 -29.77 24.82 -18.03
C SER A 395 -29.53 24.91 -16.52
N VAL A 396 -30.05 25.90 -15.86
CA VAL A 396 -29.93 26.15 -14.42
C VAL A 396 -31.31 26.01 -13.77
N ASN A 397 -31.60 24.85 -13.21
CA ASN A 397 -32.89 24.53 -12.58
C ASN A 397 -32.82 24.57 -11.04
N GLY A 398 -31.61 24.68 -10.45
CA GLY A 398 -31.38 24.79 -9.02
C GLY A 398 -31.10 26.23 -8.55
N PRO A 399 -30.74 26.38 -7.26
CA PRO A 399 -30.31 27.66 -6.70
C PRO A 399 -28.85 28.03 -7.00
N GLY A 400 -28.12 27.16 -7.70
CA GLY A 400 -26.71 27.38 -8.07
C GLY A 400 -26.54 28.49 -9.11
N SER A 401 -25.32 28.89 -9.37
CA SER A 401 -24.94 29.93 -10.30
C SER A 401 -23.97 29.45 -11.38
N LEU A 402 -24.22 29.86 -12.62
CA LEU A 402 -23.27 29.76 -13.73
C LEU A 402 -22.57 31.09 -13.94
N ASP A 403 -21.26 31.14 -13.76
CA ASP A 403 -20.42 32.29 -14.08
C ASP A 403 -19.53 31.99 -15.29
N ALA A 404 -19.89 32.52 -16.44
CA ALA A 404 -19.15 32.45 -17.69
C ALA A 404 -18.79 33.84 -18.24
N ARG A 405 -18.69 34.86 -17.37
CA ARG A 405 -18.31 36.23 -17.78
C ARG A 405 -16.88 36.28 -18.40
N ASP A 406 -16.01 35.40 -17.96
CA ASP A 406 -14.61 35.28 -18.45
C ASP A 406 -14.48 34.28 -19.62
N MET A 407 -15.59 33.71 -20.11
CA MET A 407 -15.64 32.84 -21.28
C MET A 407 -16.42 33.47 -22.41
N LEU A 408 -15.77 33.75 -23.54
CA LEU A 408 -16.42 34.28 -24.72
C LEU A 408 -17.15 33.17 -25.50
N ALA A 409 -18.46 33.24 -25.61
CA ALA A 409 -19.27 32.36 -26.47
C ALA A 409 -19.69 33.09 -27.77
N LYS A 410 -19.60 32.38 -28.92
CA LYS A 410 -20.15 32.91 -30.19
C LYS A 410 -21.68 32.85 -30.21
N GLN A 411 -22.23 31.81 -29.60
CA GLN A 411 -23.66 31.61 -29.42
C GLN A 411 -23.97 31.07 -28.04
N ALA A 412 -25.03 31.47 -27.40
CA ALA A 412 -25.47 30.92 -26.14
C ALA A 412 -26.97 30.64 -26.16
N GLU A 413 -27.35 29.46 -25.65
CA GLU A 413 -28.73 29.11 -25.31
C GLU A 413 -28.75 28.83 -23.80
N VAL A 414 -29.48 29.65 -23.06
CA VAL A 414 -29.47 29.60 -21.59
C VAL A 414 -30.91 29.57 -21.07
N ASN A 415 -31.23 28.57 -20.30
CA ASN A 415 -32.51 28.41 -19.61
C ASN A 415 -32.32 28.40 -18.10
N VAL A 416 -32.98 29.31 -17.39
CA VAL A 416 -32.94 29.39 -15.91
C VAL A 416 -34.36 29.14 -15.38
N GLY A 417 -34.61 27.89 -14.98
CA GLY A 417 -35.92 27.46 -14.42
C GLY A 417 -36.01 27.61 -12.89
N GLY A 418 -34.87 27.71 -12.19
CA GLY A 418 -34.77 27.79 -10.73
C GLY A 418 -34.54 29.19 -10.17
N PRO A 419 -34.26 29.28 -8.86
CA PRO A 419 -33.91 30.54 -8.21
C PRO A 419 -32.44 30.99 -8.44
N GLY A 420 -31.66 30.18 -9.13
CA GLY A 420 -30.26 30.50 -9.51
C GLY A 420 -30.19 31.52 -10.64
N ASN A 421 -28.98 31.77 -11.11
CA ASN A 421 -28.71 32.69 -12.22
C ASN A 421 -27.58 32.17 -13.13
N ALA A 422 -27.50 32.73 -14.33
CA ALA A 422 -26.41 32.50 -15.25
C ALA A 422 -25.89 33.85 -15.78
N THR A 423 -24.59 34.06 -15.69
CA THR A 423 -23.92 35.22 -16.30
C THR A 423 -23.05 34.72 -17.43
N VAL A 424 -23.31 35.18 -18.65
CA VAL A 424 -22.61 34.74 -19.86
C VAL A 424 -22.08 35.91 -20.65
N ASN A 425 -20.95 35.74 -21.31
CA ASN A 425 -20.33 36.74 -22.19
C ASN A 425 -20.41 36.24 -23.63
N VAL A 426 -21.18 36.96 -24.47
CA VAL A 426 -21.52 36.49 -25.81
C VAL A 426 -21.26 37.55 -26.87
N GLN A 427 -20.72 37.09 -28.00
CA GLN A 427 -20.63 37.86 -29.23
C GLN A 427 -21.45 37.16 -30.32
N GLY A 428 -22.69 37.55 -30.54
CA GLY A 428 -23.62 36.95 -31.50
C GLY A 428 -25.01 36.73 -30.94
N LYS A 429 -25.55 35.51 -31.06
CA LYS A 429 -26.94 35.20 -30.66
C LYS A 429 -26.99 34.68 -29.21
N VAL A 430 -27.89 35.25 -28.45
CA VAL A 430 -28.29 34.72 -27.13
C VAL A 430 -29.78 34.38 -27.19
N ALA A 431 -30.10 33.12 -26.93
CA ALA A 431 -31.46 32.68 -26.66
C ALA A 431 -31.59 32.48 -25.13
N ALA A 432 -32.46 33.25 -24.49
CA ALA A 432 -32.69 33.17 -23.05
C ALA A 432 -34.16 33.23 -22.74
N GLN A 433 -34.73 32.26 -22.03
CA GLN A 433 -36.15 32.23 -21.60
C GLN A 433 -37.14 32.46 -22.75
N GLY A 434 -36.87 31.95 -23.97
CA GLY A 434 -37.67 32.20 -25.16
C GLY A 434 -37.45 33.55 -25.83
N GLN A 435 -36.63 34.42 -25.28
CA GLN A 435 -36.23 35.71 -25.88
C GLN A 435 -34.93 35.52 -26.68
N GLN A 436 -34.88 36.15 -27.86
CA GLN A 436 -33.65 36.17 -28.68
C GLN A 436 -33.05 37.58 -28.66
N LEU A 437 -31.79 37.67 -28.27
CA LEU A 437 -30.98 38.88 -28.31
C LEU A 437 -29.83 38.66 -29.31
N ASN A 438 -29.73 39.54 -30.29
CA ASN A 438 -28.62 39.52 -31.26
C ASN A 438 -27.69 40.70 -31.01
N SER A 439 -26.42 40.50 -31.06
CA SER A 439 -25.43 41.58 -30.95
C SER A 439 -24.14 41.27 -31.70
N ASP A 440 -23.76 42.18 -32.56
CA ASP A 440 -22.47 42.15 -33.24
C ASP A 440 -21.29 42.50 -32.31
N LYS A 441 -21.57 43.04 -31.11
CA LYS A 441 -20.60 43.41 -30.10
C LYS A 441 -20.66 42.42 -28.93
N GLN A 442 -19.50 42.16 -28.35
CA GLN A 442 -19.38 41.40 -27.10
C GLN A 442 -20.19 42.07 -25.98
N ARG A 443 -20.98 41.29 -25.24
CA ARG A 443 -21.73 41.75 -24.07
C ARG A 443 -21.81 40.70 -23.00
N VAL A 444 -21.85 41.13 -21.75
CA VAL A 444 -22.18 40.30 -20.60
C VAL A 444 -23.69 40.38 -20.35
N VAL A 445 -24.32 39.24 -20.23
CA VAL A 445 -25.76 39.09 -20.00
C VAL A 445 -25.97 38.23 -18.77
N THR A 446 -26.65 38.76 -17.79
CA THR A 446 -27.13 38.06 -16.64
C THR A 446 -28.55 37.58 -16.85
N ILE A 447 -28.79 36.28 -16.71
CA ILE A 447 -30.06 35.61 -16.96
C ILE A 447 -30.55 35.04 -15.64
N ASP A 448 -31.73 35.43 -15.25
CA ASP A 448 -32.42 34.86 -14.10
C ASP A 448 -33.80 34.33 -14.52
N ARG A 449 -34.57 33.88 -13.55
CA ARG A 449 -35.93 33.37 -13.76
C ARG A 449 -36.91 34.42 -14.37
N ARG A 450 -36.59 35.71 -14.30
CA ARG A 450 -37.43 36.81 -14.83
C ARG A 450 -37.04 37.20 -16.25
N GLY A 451 -35.90 36.84 -16.72
CA GLY A 451 -35.41 37.16 -18.06
C GLY A 451 -33.94 37.50 -18.14
N ALA A 452 -33.50 38.06 -19.26
CA ALA A 452 -32.15 38.46 -19.54
C ALA A 452 -31.93 39.95 -19.27
N HIS A 453 -30.91 40.29 -18.53
CA HIS A 453 -30.50 41.66 -18.19
C HIS A 453 -29.07 41.87 -18.70
N THR A 454 -28.83 42.95 -19.46
CA THR A 454 -27.51 43.34 -19.92
C THR A 454 -26.84 44.24 -18.90
N GLU A 455 -25.60 43.94 -18.55
CA GLU A 455 -24.75 44.80 -17.74
C GLU A 455 -24.15 45.92 -18.60
#